data_b8440794e7e9f7cba163929f3b61b4a5
#
_entry.id   b8440794e7e9f7cba163929f3b61b4a5
#
_cell.length_a   1.000
_cell.length_b   1.000
_cell.length_c   1.000
_cell.angle_alpha   90.00
_cell.angle_beta   90.00
_cell.angle_gamma   90.00
#
_symmetry.space_group_name_H-M   'P 1'
#
loop_
_entity.id
_entity.type
_entity.pdbx_description
1 polymer ?
#
loop_
_entity_poly.entity_id
_entity_poly.type
_entity_poly.pdbx_seq_one_letter_code
_entity_poly.pdbx_strand_id
1 'polypeptide(L)'
;MAGMTRPLLNRRLAEFGTTIFAEMSALAARTGSINLGQGFPDTDGPEEIREAAVRALREGRGNQYPPGPGVPELRTAIAEHQLRRYGLAYDPDAEVLVTAGATEAIAAALLALVEPGDEVVALEPYYDSYAACIAMAGGTRVPVTLRPHAGAFALDLDELKAAVTERTRLILLNTPHNPTGTVLSRAELTAIAELAQERDLLVVTDEVYEHLVFDDAEHVPIASLPGMRERTVTIGSAGKTYSFTGWKVGWITATPELTSAVRSAKQFLTYVASGPFQYAVAEALRLPDAYTEGLRAELQAKRDLLSEGLAAAGFGVHRPAGTYFVTTDIRPLGETDGFAFCRALPERAGVVAIPNAVFYDHREEGAPFVRFAFCKRVDVLQEAVDRLKRLGRV
;
A
#
# COMPACT_ATOMS: atom_id res chain seq x y z
N MET A 1 44.44 -11.00 -7.57
CA MET A 1 43.53 -9.90 -7.23
C MET A 1 43.03 -10.14 -5.81
N ALA A 2 43.35 -9.27 -4.85
CA ALA A 2 42.85 -9.40 -3.49
C ALA A 2 41.32 -9.11 -3.53
N GLY A 3 40.50 -10.12 -3.22
CA GLY A 3 39.06 -9.98 -3.14
C GLY A 3 38.67 -8.96 -2.09
N MET A 4 37.63 -8.15 -2.34
CA MET A 4 37.10 -7.23 -1.36
C MET A 4 36.64 -8.00 -0.11
N THR A 5 37.23 -7.69 1.05
CA THR A 5 36.94 -8.38 2.32
C THR A 5 35.73 -7.83 3.05
N ARG A 6 35.21 -6.67 2.63
CA ARG A 6 34.02 -6.03 3.22
C ARG A 6 32.79 -6.28 2.34
N PRO A 7 31.62 -6.64 2.91
CA PRO A 7 30.37 -6.75 2.18
C PRO A 7 30.07 -5.46 1.40
N LEU A 8 29.63 -5.59 0.14
CA LEU A 8 29.27 -4.45 -0.71
C LEU A 8 27.99 -3.75 -0.24
N LEU A 9 27.03 -4.56 0.22
CA LEU A 9 25.74 -4.06 0.68
C LEU A 9 25.86 -3.49 2.11
N ASN A 10 25.20 -2.36 2.34
CA ASN A 10 25.05 -1.78 3.67
C ASN A 10 24.36 -2.78 4.61
N ARG A 11 24.83 -2.89 5.85
CA ARG A 11 24.29 -3.82 6.86
C ARG A 11 22.78 -3.65 7.07
N ARG A 12 22.28 -2.41 7.03
CA ARG A 12 20.85 -2.12 7.19
C ARG A 12 19.97 -2.72 6.09
N LEU A 13 20.56 -2.99 4.93
CA LEU A 13 19.86 -3.56 3.77
C LEU A 13 20.25 -5.03 3.51
N ALA A 14 21.05 -5.65 4.38
CA ALA A 14 21.58 -6.99 4.16
C ALA A 14 20.50 -8.08 4.08
N GLU A 15 19.35 -7.88 4.74
CA GLU A 15 18.21 -8.79 4.71
C GLU A 15 17.29 -8.61 3.48
N PHE A 16 17.42 -7.48 2.76
CA PHE A 16 16.58 -7.15 1.61
C PHE A 16 17.29 -7.52 0.31
N GLY A 17 16.89 -8.63 -0.30
CA GLY A 17 17.40 -9.12 -1.58
C GLY A 17 16.48 -8.79 -2.75
N THR A 18 16.47 -9.66 -3.78
CA THR A 18 15.51 -9.58 -4.88
C THR A 18 14.10 -9.76 -4.35
N THR A 19 13.22 -8.84 -4.71
CA THR A 19 11.84 -8.89 -4.24
C THR A 19 11.10 -10.10 -4.80
N ILE A 20 10.20 -10.67 -4.00
CA ILE A 20 9.32 -11.77 -4.44
C ILE A 20 8.51 -11.38 -5.69
N PHE A 21 8.17 -10.12 -5.83
CA PHE A 21 7.44 -9.61 -6.99
C PHE A 21 8.24 -9.77 -8.29
N ALA A 22 9.55 -9.53 -8.26
CA ALA A 22 10.43 -9.74 -9.42
C ALA A 22 10.56 -11.24 -9.75
N GLU A 23 10.76 -12.11 -8.74
CA GLU A 23 10.82 -13.57 -8.90
C GLU A 23 9.54 -14.10 -9.55
N MET A 24 8.38 -13.76 -8.98
CA MET A 24 7.09 -14.28 -9.44
C MET A 24 6.69 -13.72 -10.81
N SER A 25 7.05 -12.48 -11.13
CA SER A 25 6.83 -11.92 -12.47
C SER A 25 7.69 -12.61 -13.53
N ALA A 26 8.96 -12.89 -13.22
CA ALA A 26 9.83 -13.64 -14.11
C ALA A 26 9.31 -15.08 -14.29
N LEU A 27 8.77 -15.69 -13.25
CA LEU A 27 8.14 -17.01 -13.32
C LEU A 27 6.90 -16.98 -14.22
N ALA A 28 6.02 -16.00 -14.06
CA ALA A 28 4.85 -15.83 -14.93
C ALA A 28 5.22 -15.70 -16.40
N ALA A 29 6.24 -14.88 -16.71
CA ALA A 29 6.71 -14.68 -18.08
C ALA A 29 7.28 -15.98 -18.70
N ARG A 30 8.07 -16.75 -17.94
CA ARG A 30 8.66 -18.02 -18.41
C ARG A 30 7.63 -19.10 -18.67
N THR A 31 6.55 -19.15 -17.87
CA THR A 31 5.53 -20.19 -17.93
C THR A 31 4.30 -19.82 -18.75
N GLY A 32 4.18 -18.57 -19.21
CA GLY A 32 2.97 -18.06 -19.85
C GLY A 32 1.75 -18.05 -18.91
N SER A 33 1.98 -17.95 -17.60
CA SER A 33 0.93 -18.02 -16.60
C SER A 33 0.25 -16.66 -16.38
N ILE A 34 -1.03 -16.71 -16.00
CA ILE A 34 -1.78 -15.52 -15.60
C ILE A 34 -1.19 -14.98 -14.29
N ASN A 35 -0.73 -13.74 -14.29
CA ASN A 35 -0.10 -13.13 -13.11
C ASN A 35 -1.14 -12.41 -12.24
N LEU A 36 -1.64 -13.08 -11.21
CA LEU A 36 -2.46 -12.50 -10.13
C LEU A 36 -1.62 -12.10 -8.89
N GLY A 37 -0.29 -12.20 -8.96
CA GLY A 37 0.60 -11.77 -7.88
C GLY A 37 0.83 -10.26 -7.86
N GLN A 38 0.82 -9.61 -9.02
CA GLN A 38 1.13 -8.19 -9.17
C GLN A 38 -0.07 -7.28 -8.88
N GLY A 39 0.14 -6.37 -7.93
CA GLY A 39 -0.85 -5.40 -7.46
C GLY A 39 -0.91 -4.12 -8.32
N PHE A 40 -1.10 -4.26 -9.63
CA PHE A 40 -1.44 -3.16 -10.51
C PHE A 40 -2.43 -3.63 -11.59
N PRO A 41 -3.35 -2.73 -12.02
CA PRO A 41 -4.32 -3.03 -13.08
C PRO A 41 -3.64 -3.39 -14.40
N ASP A 42 -4.32 -4.19 -15.21
CA ASP A 42 -3.99 -4.49 -16.61
C ASP A 42 -4.81 -3.63 -17.61
N THR A 43 -5.44 -2.58 -17.07
CA THR A 43 -6.17 -1.55 -17.81
C THR A 43 -5.55 -0.19 -17.53
N ASP A 44 -5.61 0.69 -18.52
CA ASP A 44 -5.23 2.09 -18.35
C ASP A 44 -6.25 2.83 -17.46
N GLY A 45 -5.79 3.94 -16.87
CA GLY A 45 -6.67 4.89 -16.20
C GLY A 45 -7.54 5.69 -17.18
N PRO A 46 -8.34 6.66 -16.68
CA PRO A 46 -9.24 7.46 -17.49
C PRO A 46 -8.55 8.14 -18.66
N GLU A 47 -9.15 8.03 -19.87
CA GLU A 47 -8.63 8.63 -21.10
C GLU A 47 -8.40 10.13 -20.96
N GLU A 48 -9.35 10.85 -20.38
CA GLU A 48 -9.30 12.28 -20.15
C GLU A 48 -8.09 12.71 -19.31
N ILE A 49 -7.68 11.87 -18.36
CA ILE A 49 -6.51 12.12 -17.49
C ILE A 49 -5.20 11.81 -18.25
N ARG A 50 -5.20 10.79 -19.09
CA ARG A 50 -4.08 10.55 -20.02
C ARG A 50 -3.87 11.73 -20.95
N GLU A 51 -4.96 12.23 -21.55
CA GLU A 51 -4.93 13.40 -22.43
C GLU A 51 -4.50 14.68 -21.69
N ALA A 52 -4.85 14.83 -20.40
CA ALA A 52 -4.34 15.92 -19.58
C ALA A 52 -2.81 15.89 -19.46
N ALA A 53 -2.21 14.72 -19.28
CA ALA A 53 -0.76 14.57 -19.26
C ALA A 53 -0.13 14.90 -20.63
N VAL A 54 -0.75 14.46 -21.72
CA VAL A 54 -0.31 14.79 -23.09
C VAL A 54 -0.39 16.31 -23.34
N ARG A 55 -1.47 16.97 -22.91
CA ARG A 55 -1.58 18.44 -22.99
C ARG A 55 -0.46 19.13 -22.21
N ALA A 56 -0.22 18.72 -20.98
CA ALA A 56 0.86 19.30 -20.16
C ALA A 56 2.23 19.19 -20.84
N LEU A 57 2.54 18.04 -21.43
CA LEU A 57 3.76 17.82 -22.20
C LEU A 57 3.87 18.76 -23.42
N ARG A 58 2.79 18.87 -24.23
CA ARG A 58 2.75 19.71 -25.45
C ARG A 58 2.86 21.20 -25.13
N GLU A 59 2.29 21.63 -24.01
CA GLU A 59 2.32 23.01 -23.53
C GLU A 59 3.64 23.37 -22.81
N GLY A 60 4.54 22.40 -22.65
CA GLY A 60 5.81 22.60 -21.92
C GLY A 60 5.66 22.70 -20.42
N ARG A 61 4.50 22.36 -19.86
CA ARG A 61 4.25 22.41 -18.41
C ARG A 61 4.98 21.25 -17.72
N GLY A 62 5.86 21.59 -16.81
CA GLY A 62 6.63 20.62 -16.04
C GLY A 62 7.76 19.94 -16.79
N ASN A 63 8.16 20.40 -17.98
CA ASN A 63 9.35 19.93 -18.70
C ASN A 63 10.67 20.34 -18.03
N GLN A 64 10.64 21.40 -17.23
CA GLN A 64 11.72 21.80 -16.33
C GLN A 64 11.33 21.40 -14.90
N TYR A 65 12.27 21.47 -13.98
CA TYR A 65 12.02 21.15 -12.57
C TYR A 65 10.80 21.89 -12.02
N PRO A 66 9.76 21.19 -11.56
CA PRO A 66 8.66 21.83 -10.86
C PRO A 66 9.13 22.34 -9.49
N PRO A 67 8.31 23.14 -8.78
CA PRO A 67 8.59 23.51 -7.40
C PRO A 67 8.83 22.29 -6.50
N GLY A 68 9.79 22.38 -5.56
CA GLY A 68 10.15 21.29 -4.66
C GLY A 68 8.97 20.63 -3.91
N PRO A 69 7.98 21.39 -3.40
CA PRO A 69 6.78 20.83 -2.78
C PRO A 69 5.77 20.23 -3.78
N GLY A 70 5.95 20.42 -5.06
CA GLY A 70 5.00 20.08 -6.12
C GLY A 70 4.33 21.31 -6.75
N VAL A 71 3.69 21.12 -7.90
CA VAL A 71 3.00 22.21 -8.59
C VAL A 71 1.79 22.69 -7.77
N PRO A 72 1.53 24.03 -7.74
CA PRO A 72 0.42 24.58 -6.95
C PRO A 72 -0.93 23.95 -7.29
N GLU A 73 -1.19 23.66 -8.56
CA GLU A 73 -2.43 23.05 -9.02
C GLU A 73 -2.69 21.69 -8.37
N LEU A 74 -1.66 20.86 -8.21
CA LEU A 74 -1.80 19.56 -7.57
C LEU A 74 -1.96 19.69 -6.06
N ARG A 75 -1.15 20.55 -5.41
CA ARG A 75 -1.24 20.75 -3.97
C ARG A 75 -2.63 21.28 -3.57
N THR A 76 -3.18 22.22 -4.35
CA THR A 76 -4.54 22.74 -4.17
C THR A 76 -5.57 21.62 -4.36
N ALA A 77 -5.45 20.81 -5.42
CA ALA A 77 -6.39 19.71 -5.66
C ALA A 77 -6.36 18.66 -4.54
N ILE A 78 -5.19 18.38 -3.96
CA ILE A 78 -5.06 17.49 -2.79
C ILE A 78 -5.79 18.09 -1.57
N ALA A 79 -5.55 19.36 -1.27
CA ALA A 79 -6.22 20.04 -0.15
C ALA A 79 -7.76 20.10 -0.34
N GLU A 80 -8.22 20.40 -1.55
CA GLU A 80 -9.66 20.38 -1.92
C GLU A 80 -10.26 18.97 -1.75
N HIS A 81 -9.54 17.93 -2.15
CA HIS A 81 -9.95 16.53 -2.00
C HIS A 81 -10.10 16.16 -0.53
N GLN A 82 -9.10 16.46 0.31
CA GLN A 82 -9.12 16.17 1.74
C GLN A 82 -10.27 16.89 2.46
N LEU A 83 -10.50 18.14 2.10
CA LEU A 83 -11.63 18.91 2.65
C LEU A 83 -12.99 18.32 2.22
N ARG A 84 -13.16 18.04 0.93
CA ARG A 84 -14.40 17.53 0.38
C ARG A 84 -14.76 16.15 0.91
N ARG A 85 -13.78 15.25 1.01
CA ARG A 85 -14.02 13.84 1.37
C ARG A 85 -14.05 13.60 2.87
N TYR A 86 -13.21 14.30 3.61
CA TYR A 86 -12.95 13.97 5.02
C TYR A 86 -13.12 15.14 5.98
N GLY A 87 -13.44 16.34 5.49
CA GLY A 87 -13.56 17.55 6.30
C GLY A 87 -12.21 18.05 6.84
N LEU A 88 -11.09 17.55 6.32
CA LEU A 88 -9.75 17.94 6.72
C LEU A 88 -9.26 19.14 5.89
N ALA A 89 -9.18 20.29 6.52
CA ALA A 89 -8.66 21.51 5.89
C ALA A 89 -7.13 21.57 6.01
N TYR A 90 -6.43 21.56 4.88
CA TYR A 90 -4.98 21.71 4.78
C TYR A 90 -4.64 22.95 3.97
N ASP A 91 -3.59 23.69 4.40
CA ASP A 91 -2.97 24.73 3.59
C ASP A 91 -2.14 24.06 2.48
N PRO A 92 -2.48 24.29 1.19
CA PRO A 92 -1.75 23.66 0.09
C PRO A 92 -0.27 24.08 0.01
N ASP A 93 0.11 25.22 0.57
CA ASP A 93 1.48 25.73 0.52
C ASP A 93 2.36 25.22 1.66
N ALA A 94 1.79 25.00 2.83
CA ALA A 94 2.52 24.62 4.04
C ALA A 94 2.31 23.16 4.47
N GLU A 95 1.18 22.53 4.11
CA GLU A 95 0.75 21.25 4.67
C GLU A 95 0.61 20.14 3.62
N VAL A 96 0.98 20.39 2.36
CA VAL A 96 0.95 19.41 1.27
C VAL A 96 2.34 19.30 0.63
N LEU A 97 2.86 18.08 0.51
CA LEU A 97 4.12 17.80 -0.17
C LEU A 97 3.94 16.67 -1.18
N VAL A 98 4.20 16.96 -2.45
CA VAL A 98 4.15 15.97 -3.54
C VAL A 98 5.43 15.13 -3.56
N THR A 99 5.28 13.82 -3.79
CA THR A 99 6.36 12.84 -3.79
C THR A 99 6.34 11.97 -5.05
N ALA A 100 7.45 11.28 -5.33
CA ALA A 100 7.53 10.28 -6.40
C ALA A 100 6.81 8.97 -5.99
N GLY A 101 5.50 9.06 -5.79
CA GLY A 101 4.63 8.01 -5.29
C GLY A 101 4.75 7.82 -3.77
N ALA A 102 3.86 6.97 -3.23
CA ALA A 102 3.81 6.69 -1.80
C ALA A 102 5.10 6.08 -1.25
N THR A 103 5.84 5.29 -2.04
CA THR A 103 7.12 4.69 -1.59
C THR A 103 8.14 5.75 -1.18
N GLU A 104 8.24 6.86 -1.95
CA GLU A 104 9.10 7.98 -1.53
C GLU A 104 8.53 8.70 -0.32
N ALA A 105 7.22 8.88 -0.23
CA ALA A 105 6.58 9.51 0.93
C ALA A 105 6.90 8.74 2.22
N ILE A 106 6.78 7.41 2.20
CA ILE A 106 7.12 6.51 3.31
C ILE A 106 8.61 6.65 3.67
N ALA A 107 9.50 6.54 2.67
CA ALA A 107 10.94 6.64 2.89
C ALA A 107 11.31 8.00 3.49
N ALA A 108 10.78 9.10 2.93
CA ALA A 108 11.05 10.45 3.41
C ALA A 108 10.52 10.68 4.82
N ALA A 109 9.31 10.20 5.14
CA ALA A 109 8.73 10.32 6.47
C ALA A 109 9.57 9.57 7.51
N LEU A 110 9.94 8.31 7.23
CA LEU A 110 10.73 7.52 8.17
C LEU A 110 12.16 8.08 8.33
N LEU A 111 12.83 8.47 7.23
CA LEU A 111 14.16 9.08 7.29
C LEU A 111 14.18 10.42 8.03
N ALA A 112 13.06 11.16 8.03
CA ALA A 112 12.97 12.45 8.69
C ALA A 112 12.57 12.36 10.17
N LEU A 113 11.81 11.31 10.55
CA LEU A 113 11.12 11.27 11.85
C LEU A 113 11.68 10.19 12.80
N VAL A 114 12.49 9.26 12.29
CA VAL A 114 13.05 8.13 13.05
C VAL A 114 14.55 8.28 13.21
N GLU A 115 15.03 8.17 14.45
CA GLU A 115 16.45 8.16 14.77
C GLU A 115 16.96 6.73 15.01
N PRO A 116 18.28 6.50 14.92
CA PRO A 116 18.85 5.20 15.27
C PRO A 116 18.55 4.83 16.73
N GLY A 117 17.88 3.68 16.91
CA GLY A 117 17.45 3.19 18.22
C GLY A 117 15.96 3.39 18.52
N ASP A 118 15.29 4.22 17.74
CA ASP A 118 13.82 4.34 17.83
C ASP A 118 13.14 3.05 17.38
N GLU A 119 11.98 2.79 17.95
CA GLU A 119 11.08 1.71 17.55
C GLU A 119 9.93 2.24 16.70
N VAL A 120 9.62 1.49 15.64
CA VAL A 120 8.48 1.73 14.76
C VAL A 120 7.55 0.53 14.85
N VAL A 121 6.37 0.73 15.44
CA VAL A 121 5.32 -0.29 15.47
C VAL A 121 4.64 -0.33 14.11
N ALA A 122 4.56 -1.53 13.50
CA ALA A 122 3.92 -1.75 12.20
C ALA A 122 3.01 -2.99 12.24
N LEU A 123 1.86 -2.92 11.56
CA LEU A 123 0.92 -4.04 11.50
C LEU A 123 1.37 -5.03 10.43
N GLU A 124 1.79 -6.24 10.82
CA GLU A 124 2.11 -7.31 9.86
C GLU A 124 0.90 -8.23 9.59
N PRO A 125 0.77 -8.78 8.37
CA PRO A 125 1.67 -8.63 7.22
C PRO A 125 1.72 -7.20 6.70
N TYR A 126 2.87 -6.71 6.22
CA TYR A 126 2.98 -5.35 5.72
C TYR A 126 3.71 -5.30 4.37
N TYR A 127 3.50 -4.22 3.64
CA TYR A 127 4.20 -3.96 2.40
C TYR A 127 5.73 -3.91 2.65
N ASP A 128 6.51 -4.66 1.87
CA ASP A 128 7.95 -4.89 2.06
C ASP A 128 8.78 -3.59 2.13
N SER A 129 8.32 -2.53 1.48
CA SER A 129 8.95 -1.21 1.54
C SER A 129 9.01 -0.64 2.96
N TYR A 130 8.05 -0.97 3.84
CA TYR A 130 8.05 -0.45 5.22
C TYR A 130 9.26 -0.95 5.99
N ALA A 131 9.50 -2.25 5.96
CA ALA A 131 10.65 -2.87 6.61
C ALA A 131 11.99 -2.26 6.12
N ALA A 132 12.13 -2.13 4.79
CA ALA A 132 13.32 -1.54 4.19
C ALA A 132 13.51 -0.07 4.58
N CYS A 133 12.44 0.73 4.59
CA CYS A 133 12.51 2.16 4.94
C CYS A 133 12.82 2.37 6.44
N ILE A 134 12.25 1.55 7.34
CA ILE A 134 12.58 1.57 8.78
C ILE A 134 14.06 1.24 8.98
N ALA A 135 14.55 0.20 8.31
CA ALA A 135 15.96 -0.19 8.40
C ALA A 135 16.90 0.90 7.83
N MET A 136 16.55 1.55 6.72
CA MET A 136 17.31 2.67 6.16
C MET A 136 17.39 3.85 7.13
N ALA A 137 16.30 4.17 7.83
CA ALA A 137 16.26 5.20 8.87
C ALA A 137 17.10 4.83 10.11
N GLY A 138 17.37 3.54 10.32
CA GLY A 138 18.10 3.03 11.49
C GLY A 138 17.19 2.68 12.66
N GLY A 139 15.89 2.68 12.45
CA GLY A 139 14.88 2.28 13.43
C GLY A 139 14.79 0.75 13.57
N THR A 140 14.16 0.33 14.65
CA THR A 140 13.83 -1.06 14.93
C THR A 140 12.36 -1.31 14.64
N ARG A 141 12.05 -2.33 13.83
CA ARG A 141 10.66 -2.76 13.60
C ARG A 141 10.12 -3.47 14.83
N VAL A 142 8.89 -3.15 15.21
CA VAL A 142 8.12 -3.86 16.23
C VAL A 142 6.80 -4.29 15.57
N PRO A 143 6.75 -5.53 15.06
CA PRO A 143 5.57 -6.03 14.36
C PRO A 143 4.44 -6.35 15.33
N VAL A 144 3.20 -6.02 14.93
CA VAL A 144 1.95 -6.44 15.56
C VAL A 144 1.15 -7.22 14.53
N THR A 145 0.84 -8.48 14.83
CA THR A 145 0.32 -9.41 13.82
C THR A 145 -1.19 -9.29 13.67
N LEU A 146 -1.66 -8.97 12.47
CA LEU A 146 -3.07 -9.16 12.11
C LEU A 146 -3.33 -10.67 11.92
N ARG A 147 -4.33 -11.21 12.62
CA ARG A 147 -4.64 -12.64 12.58
C ARG A 147 -6.01 -12.92 12.01
N PRO A 148 -6.20 -14.09 11.37
CA PRO A 148 -7.51 -14.52 10.91
C PRO A 148 -8.53 -14.56 12.05
N HIS A 149 -9.64 -13.85 11.86
CA HIS A 149 -10.77 -13.84 12.77
C HIS A 149 -12.08 -13.69 11.97
N ALA A 150 -13.05 -14.56 12.20
CA ALA A 150 -14.38 -14.50 11.58
C ALA A 150 -14.38 -14.32 10.03
N GLY A 151 -13.41 -14.95 9.34
CA GLY A 151 -13.30 -14.89 7.87
C GLY A 151 -12.60 -13.66 7.31
N ALA A 152 -12.02 -12.81 8.15
CA ALA A 152 -11.17 -11.68 7.80
C ALA A 152 -9.88 -11.67 8.62
N PHE A 153 -9.06 -10.62 8.52
CA PHE A 153 -7.95 -10.39 9.43
C PHE A 153 -8.32 -9.27 10.41
N ALA A 154 -7.95 -9.42 11.67
CA ALA A 154 -8.26 -8.50 12.75
C ALA A 154 -7.02 -8.08 13.53
N LEU A 155 -7.05 -6.87 14.08
CA LEU A 155 -6.06 -6.31 14.97
C LEU A 155 -6.41 -6.69 16.41
N ASP A 156 -5.41 -7.18 17.16
CA ASP A 156 -5.48 -7.30 18.61
C ASP A 156 -4.95 -6.00 19.24
N LEU A 157 -5.85 -5.23 19.86
CA LEU A 157 -5.52 -3.95 20.48
C LEU A 157 -4.67 -4.11 21.75
N ASP A 158 -4.76 -5.23 22.44
CA ASP A 158 -3.94 -5.48 23.62
C ASP A 158 -2.50 -5.84 23.19
N GLU A 159 -2.33 -6.60 22.12
CA GLU A 159 -1.02 -6.83 21.50
C GLU A 159 -0.40 -5.50 21.04
N LEU A 160 -1.18 -4.64 20.37
CA LEU A 160 -0.71 -3.32 19.97
C LEU A 160 -0.24 -2.46 21.15
N LYS A 161 -1.01 -2.41 22.23
CA LYS A 161 -0.63 -1.68 23.45
C LYS A 161 0.64 -2.24 24.07
N ALA A 162 0.78 -3.56 24.13
CA ALA A 162 1.96 -4.23 24.68
C ALA A 162 3.23 -4.01 23.82
N ALA A 163 3.08 -3.80 22.52
CA ALA A 163 4.18 -3.53 21.59
C ALA A 163 4.78 -2.12 21.75
N VAL A 164 4.04 -1.18 22.35
CA VAL A 164 4.50 0.19 22.55
C VAL A 164 5.38 0.30 23.79
N THR A 165 6.61 0.79 23.62
CA THR A 165 7.59 1.01 24.68
C THR A 165 7.99 2.49 24.77
N GLU A 166 8.86 2.85 25.70
CA GLU A 166 9.44 4.20 25.79
C GLU A 166 10.35 4.57 24.61
N ARG A 167 10.77 3.58 23.81
CA ARG A 167 11.55 3.80 22.58
C ARG A 167 10.68 3.92 21.33
N THR A 168 9.39 3.65 21.46
CA THR A 168 8.48 3.76 20.31
C THR A 168 8.36 5.22 19.88
N ARG A 169 8.76 5.52 18.65
CA ARG A 169 8.67 6.84 18.07
C ARG A 169 7.38 7.07 17.33
N LEU A 170 6.95 6.06 16.56
CA LEU A 170 5.74 6.16 15.75
C LEU A 170 5.08 4.80 15.50
N ILE A 171 3.80 4.87 15.15
CA ILE A 171 3.03 3.76 14.61
C ILE A 171 2.90 3.99 13.10
N LEU A 172 3.29 2.98 12.31
CA LEU A 172 3.11 2.95 10.86
C LEU A 172 1.87 2.14 10.51
N LEU A 173 0.84 2.81 10.02
CA LEU A 173 -0.43 2.20 9.63
C LEU A 173 -0.53 2.09 8.11
N ASN A 174 -1.34 1.12 7.67
CA ASN A 174 -1.86 1.05 6.31
C ASN A 174 -3.33 0.64 6.38
N THR A 175 -4.21 1.52 5.96
CA THR A 175 -5.66 1.22 5.92
C THR A 175 -6.32 1.99 4.77
N PRO A 176 -7.01 1.32 3.86
CA PRO A 176 -7.20 -0.14 3.72
C PRO A 176 -5.88 -0.91 3.56
N HIS A 177 -5.79 -2.08 4.15
CA HIS A 177 -4.53 -2.78 4.44
C HIS A 177 -4.09 -3.72 3.31
N ASN A 178 -2.88 -3.54 2.80
CA ASN A 178 -2.21 -4.48 1.91
C ASN A 178 -1.24 -5.36 2.74
N PRO A 179 -1.39 -6.70 2.77
CA PRO A 179 -2.09 -7.53 1.77
C PRO A 179 -3.47 -8.07 2.20
N THR A 180 -3.95 -7.84 3.42
CA THR A 180 -5.11 -8.56 3.97
C THR A 180 -6.46 -8.04 3.48
N GLY A 181 -6.53 -6.80 2.98
CA GLY A 181 -7.77 -6.14 2.65
C GLY A 181 -8.59 -5.67 3.85
N THR A 182 -8.02 -5.71 5.06
CA THR A 182 -8.64 -5.19 6.27
C THR A 182 -8.81 -3.68 6.16
N VAL A 183 -9.96 -3.18 6.58
CA VAL A 183 -10.23 -1.75 6.77
C VAL A 183 -10.39 -1.56 8.27
N LEU A 184 -9.49 -0.79 8.88
CA LEU A 184 -9.57 -0.51 10.32
C LEU A 184 -10.84 0.29 10.61
N SER A 185 -11.62 -0.20 11.57
CA SER A 185 -12.86 0.44 12.00
C SER A 185 -12.57 1.74 12.76
N ARG A 186 -13.56 2.63 12.81
CA ARG A 186 -13.48 3.85 13.62
C ARG A 186 -13.13 3.55 15.09
N ALA A 187 -13.63 2.45 15.65
CA ALA A 187 -13.34 2.04 17.03
C ALA A 187 -11.85 1.66 17.20
N GLU A 188 -11.29 0.85 16.29
CA GLU A 188 -9.87 0.49 16.30
C GLU A 188 -8.99 1.71 16.12
N LEU A 189 -9.33 2.60 15.16
CA LEU A 189 -8.59 3.85 14.94
C LEU A 189 -8.68 4.79 16.13
N THR A 190 -9.82 4.83 16.84
CA THR A 190 -9.95 5.62 18.09
C THR A 190 -9.04 5.07 19.18
N ALA A 191 -8.99 3.75 19.37
CA ALA A 191 -8.07 3.13 20.33
C ALA A 191 -6.59 3.38 19.99
N ILE A 192 -6.23 3.35 18.70
CA ILE A 192 -4.88 3.71 18.25
C ILE A 192 -4.59 5.20 18.52
N ALA A 193 -5.56 6.07 18.28
CA ALA A 193 -5.44 7.50 18.52
C ALA A 193 -5.26 7.83 20.01
N GLU A 194 -6.01 7.18 20.88
CA GLU A 194 -5.86 7.31 22.33
C GLU A 194 -4.48 6.86 22.81
N LEU A 195 -4.00 5.70 22.32
CA LEU A 195 -2.66 5.19 22.62
C LEU A 195 -1.57 6.14 22.13
N ALA A 196 -1.70 6.67 20.89
CA ALA A 196 -0.74 7.60 20.33
C ALA A 196 -0.67 8.92 21.12
N GLN A 197 -1.80 9.42 21.62
CA GLN A 197 -1.86 10.60 22.47
C GLN A 197 -1.29 10.34 23.86
N GLU A 198 -1.64 9.20 24.49
CA GLU A 198 -1.15 8.81 25.81
C GLU A 198 0.38 8.68 25.86
N ARG A 199 0.97 8.14 24.78
CA ARG A 199 2.39 7.83 24.68
C ARG A 199 3.19 8.86 23.86
N ASP A 200 2.58 9.96 23.47
CA ASP A 200 3.14 11.01 22.63
C ASP A 200 3.81 10.48 21.35
N LEU A 201 3.14 9.58 20.65
CA LEU A 201 3.61 8.96 19.42
C LEU A 201 3.19 9.77 18.19
N LEU A 202 4.00 9.72 17.16
CA LEU A 202 3.60 10.09 15.81
C LEU A 202 2.86 8.92 15.12
N VAL A 203 2.09 9.24 14.10
CA VAL A 203 1.47 8.26 13.21
C VAL A 203 1.84 8.58 11.77
N VAL A 204 2.37 7.60 11.05
CA VAL A 204 2.50 7.64 9.60
C VAL A 204 1.50 6.65 9.04
N THR A 205 0.56 7.12 8.22
CA THR A 205 -0.51 6.29 7.68
C THR A 205 -0.49 6.27 6.17
N ASP A 206 -0.36 5.07 5.59
CA ASP A 206 -0.44 4.83 4.15
C ASP A 206 -1.90 4.55 3.77
N GLU A 207 -2.55 5.53 3.16
CA GLU A 207 -3.97 5.51 2.80
C GLU A 207 -4.20 5.44 1.28
N VAL A 208 -3.24 4.91 0.51
CA VAL A 208 -3.31 4.85 -0.96
C VAL A 208 -4.52 4.10 -1.51
N TYR A 209 -5.21 3.32 -0.69
CA TYR A 209 -6.43 2.59 -1.03
C TYR A 209 -7.70 3.25 -0.49
N GLU A 210 -7.68 4.52 -0.08
CA GLU A 210 -8.77 5.25 0.57
C GLU A 210 -10.14 5.13 -0.13
N HIS A 211 -10.15 5.01 -1.47
CA HIS A 211 -11.36 4.86 -2.29
C HIS A 211 -11.73 3.40 -2.60
N LEU A 212 -10.91 2.44 -2.23
CA LEU A 212 -11.08 1.04 -2.52
C LEU A 212 -11.58 0.30 -1.28
N VAL A 213 -12.80 0.61 -0.87
CA VAL A 213 -13.51 -0.02 0.24
C VAL A 213 -14.82 -0.61 -0.25
N PHE A 214 -15.26 -1.74 0.31
CA PHE A 214 -16.36 -2.55 -0.21
C PHE A 214 -17.41 -2.82 0.86
N ASP A 215 -18.60 -3.21 0.39
CA ASP A 215 -19.76 -3.47 1.25
C ASP A 215 -20.06 -2.24 2.13
N ASP A 216 -20.20 -2.42 3.43
CA ASP A 216 -20.48 -1.35 4.40
C ASP A 216 -19.20 -0.77 5.06
N ALA A 217 -18.00 -1.13 4.58
CA ALA A 217 -16.76 -0.61 5.11
C ALA A 217 -16.59 0.87 4.76
N GLU A 218 -16.13 1.65 5.73
CA GLU A 218 -15.84 3.08 5.58
C GLU A 218 -14.34 3.33 5.83
N HIS A 219 -13.70 4.04 4.92
CA HIS A 219 -12.36 4.56 5.19
C HIS A 219 -12.45 5.79 6.08
N VAL A 220 -11.78 5.73 7.23
CA VAL A 220 -11.67 6.85 8.18
C VAL A 220 -10.20 7.25 8.27
N PRO A 221 -9.81 8.44 7.76
CA PRO A 221 -8.46 8.94 7.98
C PRO A 221 -8.22 9.16 9.48
N ILE A 222 -7.16 8.57 10.02
CA ILE A 222 -6.87 8.74 11.45
C ILE A 222 -6.62 10.21 11.83
N ALA A 223 -6.10 11.02 10.89
CA ALA A 223 -5.92 12.46 11.07
C ALA A 223 -7.23 13.23 11.33
N SER A 224 -8.40 12.63 11.01
CA SER A 224 -9.73 13.23 11.29
C SER A 224 -10.20 13.03 12.72
N LEU A 225 -9.53 12.17 13.49
CA LEU A 225 -9.88 11.94 14.89
C LEU A 225 -9.31 13.04 15.80
N PRO A 226 -9.99 13.36 16.91
CA PRO A 226 -9.53 14.39 17.83
C PRO A 226 -8.09 14.18 18.29
N GLY A 227 -7.24 15.22 18.24
CA GLY A 227 -5.84 15.21 18.67
C GLY A 227 -4.89 14.44 17.75
N MET A 228 -5.35 14.01 16.56
CA MET A 228 -4.50 13.23 15.65
C MET A 228 -3.91 14.04 14.50
N ARG A 229 -4.54 15.15 14.11
CA ARG A 229 -4.02 16.00 13.03
C ARG A 229 -2.60 16.50 13.30
N GLU A 230 -2.32 16.84 14.56
CA GLU A 230 -1.05 17.41 15.01
C GLU A 230 0.11 16.42 15.03
N ARG A 231 -0.18 15.12 14.96
CA ARG A 231 0.80 14.02 15.06
C ARG A 231 0.76 13.03 13.91
N THR A 232 0.00 13.31 12.84
CA THR A 232 -0.18 12.37 11.73
C THR A 232 0.45 12.90 10.44
N VAL A 233 1.18 12.03 9.76
CA VAL A 233 1.57 12.17 8.36
C VAL A 233 0.72 11.20 7.55
N THR A 234 -0.22 11.73 6.77
CA THR A 234 -1.08 10.93 5.89
C THR A 234 -0.46 10.86 4.50
N ILE A 235 -0.36 9.65 3.95
CA ILE A 235 0.22 9.37 2.64
C ILE A 235 -0.86 8.94 1.67
N GLY A 236 -0.94 9.61 0.52
CA GLY A 236 -1.81 9.27 -0.59
C GLY A 236 -1.07 9.07 -1.90
N SER A 237 -1.73 8.50 -2.91
CA SER A 237 -1.19 8.44 -4.26
C SER A 237 -2.27 8.29 -5.33
N ALA A 238 -1.97 8.78 -6.54
CA ALA A 238 -2.85 8.63 -7.70
C ALA A 238 -2.88 7.22 -8.29
N GLY A 239 -1.83 6.44 -8.04
CA GLY A 239 -1.60 5.17 -8.75
C GLY A 239 -2.68 4.12 -8.56
N LYS A 240 -3.33 4.09 -7.40
CA LYS A 240 -4.30 3.05 -7.05
C LYS A 240 -5.71 3.41 -7.52
N THR A 241 -6.16 4.60 -7.19
CA THR A 241 -7.49 5.10 -7.55
C THR A 241 -7.65 5.35 -9.04
N TYR A 242 -6.59 5.85 -9.71
CA TYR A 242 -6.69 6.25 -11.12
C TYR A 242 -5.97 5.31 -12.07
N SER A 243 -5.50 4.14 -11.60
CA SER A 243 -4.80 3.13 -12.41
C SER A 243 -3.52 3.63 -13.11
N PHE A 244 -2.85 4.63 -12.55
CA PHE A 244 -1.60 5.21 -13.07
C PHE A 244 -0.40 4.90 -12.16
N THR A 245 -0.23 3.63 -11.79
CA THR A 245 0.84 3.19 -10.87
C THR A 245 2.24 3.56 -11.35
N GLY A 246 2.46 3.57 -12.68
CA GLY A 246 3.74 3.92 -13.32
C GLY A 246 4.06 5.41 -13.31
N TRP A 247 3.09 6.30 -13.10
CA TRP A 247 3.33 7.75 -13.08
C TRP A 247 4.08 8.21 -11.84
N LYS A 248 4.03 7.43 -10.77
CA LYS A 248 4.74 7.71 -9.52
C LYS A 248 4.43 9.10 -8.94
N VAL A 249 3.15 9.45 -8.86
CA VAL A 249 2.67 10.67 -8.20
C VAL A 249 1.98 10.29 -6.91
N GLY A 250 2.56 10.72 -5.81
CA GLY A 250 2.02 10.57 -4.46
C GLY A 250 2.19 11.89 -3.69
N TRP A 251 1.74 11.90 -2.45
CA TRP A 251 1.82 13.07 -1.58
C TRP A 251 1.76 12.71 -0.11
N ILE A 252 2.13 13.64 0.72
CA ILE A 252 1.74 13.65 2.13
C ILE A 252 0.87 14.86 2.42
N THR A 253 0.02 14.72 3.45
CA THR A 253 -0.64 15.83 4.15
C THR A 253 -0.33 15.73 5.64
N ALA A 254 0.09 16.84 6.25
CA ALA A 254 0.46 16.91 7.66
C ALA A 254 0.48 18.38 8.13
N THR A 255 0.76 18.65 9.40
CA THR A 255 1.03 20.03 9.87
C THR A 255 2.25 20.63 9.20
N PRO A 256 2.40 21.97 9.21
CA PRO A 256 3.56 22.62 8.60
C PRO A 256 4.90 22.09 9.13
N GLU A 257 4.99 21.80 10.43
CA GLU A 257 6.19 21.28 11.08
C GLU A 257 6.56 19.89 10.57
N LEU A 258 5.59 18.96 10.53
CA LEU A 258 5.79 17.61 10.02
C LEU A 258 6.08 17.62 8.52
N THR A 259 5.36 18.44 7.74
CA THR A 259 5.60 18.61 6.31
C THR A 259 7.01 19.13 6.04
N SER A 260 7.47 20.12 6.81
CA SER A 260 8.83 20.66 6.72
C SER A 260 9.90 19.61 7.05
N ALA A 261 9.67 18.81 8.10
CA ALA A 261 10.58 17.72 8.48
C ALA A 261 10.69 16.67 7.35
N VAL A 262 9.56 16.18 6.83
CA VAL A 262 9.55 15.19 5.73
C VAL A 262 10.18 15.76 4.46
N ARG A 263 9.93 17.05 4.14
CA ARG A 263 10.53 17.73 3.01
C ARG A 263 12.05 17.78 3.13
N SER A 264 12.60 17.92 4.34
CA SER A 264 14.05 17.97 4.58
C SER A 264 14.75 16.67 4.13
N ALA A 265 14.10 15.52 4.27
CA ALA A 265 14.61 14.25 3.73
C ALA A 265 14.29 14.12 2.23
N LYS A 266 13.04 14.38 1.82
CA LYS A 266 12.56 14.19 0.46
C LYS A 266 13.39 14.94 -0.59
N GLN A 267 13.82 16.17 -0.31
CA GLN A 267 14.59 16.99 -1.25
C GLN A 267 15.95 16.37 -1.65
N PHE A 268 16.48 15.42 -0.86
CA PHE A 268 17.73 14.72 -1.16
C PHE A 268 17.51 13.29 -1.70
N LEU A 269 16.25 12.84 -1.83
CA LEU A 269 15.89 11.55 -2.48
C LEU A 269 15.74 11.74 -3.98
N THR A 270 14.67 12.43 -4.42
CA THR A 270 14.40 12.68 -5.83
C THR A 270 14.42 14.15 -6.21
N TYR A 271 14.57 15.05 -5.25
CA TYR A 271 14.47 16.50 -5.38
C TYR A 271 13.04 16.95 -5.69
N VAL A 272 12.51 16.60 -6.87
CA VAL A 272 11.14 16.90 -7.31
C VAL A 272 10.47 15.65 -7.86
N ALA A 273 9.14 15.63 -7.86
CA ALA A 273 8.37 14.58 -8.55
C ALA A 273 8.17 14.93 -10.05
N SER A 274 7.71 13.95 -10.84
CA SER A 274 7.44 14.10 -12.26
C SER A 274 6.55 15.31 -12.56
N GLY A 275 7.05 16.24 -13.37
CA GLY A 275 6.38 17.51 -13.66
C GLY A 275 5.04 17.37 -14.37
N PRO A 276 5.00 16.82 -15.62
CA PRO A 276 3.78 16.81 -16.45
C PRO A 276 2.63 16.02 -15.82
N PHE A 277 2.93 14.91 -15.14
CA PHE A 277 1.91 14.06 -14.52
C PHE A 277 1.24 14.71 -13.31
N GLN A 278 1.88 15.65 -12.65
CA GLN A 278 1.27 16.37 -11.52
C GLN A 278 0.03 17.16 -11.98
N TYR A 279 0.07 17.79 -13.17
CA TYR A 279 -1.07 18.54 -13.71
C TYR A 279 -2.24 17.61 -14.03
N ALA A 280 -1.96 16.45 -14.61
CA ALA A 280 -2.98 15.45 -14.90
C ALA A 280 -3.60 14.86 -13.63
N VAL A 281 -2.80 14.61 -12.59
CA VAL A 281 -3.30 14.12 -11.30
C VAL A 281 -4.14 15.19 -10.59
N ALA A 282 -3.82 16.48 -10.76
CA ALA A 282 -4.68 17.55 -10.25
C ALA A 282 -6.09 17.53 -10.90
N GLU A 283 -6.18 17.21 -12.20
CA GLU A 283 -7.48 17.00 -12.88
C GLU A 283 -8.16 15.71 -12.37
N ALA A 284 -7.40 14.62 -12.18
CA ALA A 284 -7.94 13.35 -11.68
C ALA A 284 -8.59 13.48 -10.29
N LEU A 285 -7.98 14.23 -9.37
CA LEU A 285 -8.53 14.49 -8.03
C LEU A 285 -9.84 15.32 -8.05
N ARG A 286 -10.13 15.99 -9.16
CA ARG A 286 -11.35 16.77 -9.38
C ARG A 286 -12.43 16.02 -10.15
N LEU A 287 -12.18 14.76 -10.53
CA LEU A 287 -13.22 13.93 -11.14
C LEU A 287 -14.45 13.83 -10.22
N PRO A 288 -15.65 13.73 -10.81
CA PRO A 288 -16.87 13.55 -10.03
C PRO A 288 -16.80 12.29 -9.15
N ASP A 289 -17.49 12.31 -8.03
CA ASP A 289 -17.57 11.18 -7.09
C ASP A 289 -18.06 9.88 -7.76
N ALA A 290 -18.89 10.00 -8.79
CA ALA A 290 -19.34 8.88 -9.62
C ALA A 290 -18.19 8.05 -10.21
N TYR A 291 -17.00 8.64 -10.43
CA TYR A 291 -15.82 7.88 -10.87
C TYR A 291 -15.35 6.89 -9.80
N THR A 292 -15.14 7.37 -8.57
CA THR A 292 -14.69 6.52 -7.46
C THR A 292 -15.75 5.51 -7.03
N GLU A 293 -17.04 5.89 -7.11
CA GLU A 293 -18.16 4.98 -6.87
C GLU A 293 -18.22 3.87 -7.92
N GLY A 294 -18.06 4.21 -9.20
CA GLY A 294 -17.99 3.24 -10.30
C GLY A 294 -16.82 2.29 -10.16
N LEU A 295 -15.61 2.82 -9.85
CA LEU A 295 -14.42 2.01 -9.60
C LEU A 295 -14.62 1.05 -8.42
N ARG A 296 -15.20 1.53 -7.32
CA ARG A 296 -15.53 0.71 -6.15
C ARG A 296 -16.47 -0.43 -6.52
N ALA A 297 -17.55 -0.14 -7.22
CA ALA A 297 -18.54 -1.14 -7.64
C ALA A 297 -17.90 -2.20 -8.58
N GLU A 298 -17.10 -1.77 -9.54
CA GLU A 298 -16.37 -2.67 -10.45
C GLU A 298 -15.40 -3.58 -9.69
N LEU A 299 -14.59 -3.03 -8.79
CA LEU A 299 -13.62 -3.80 -8.01
C LEU A 299 -14.31 -4.74 -7.01
N GLN A 300 -15.44 -4.34 -6.43
CA GLN A 300 -16.25 -5.21 -5.58
C GLN A 300 -16.76 -6.44 -6.35
N ALA A 301 -17.27 -6.25 -7.57
CA ALA A 301 -17.70 -7.37 -8.42
C ALA A 301 -16.52 -8.30 -8.79
N LYS A 302 -15.35 -7.74 -9.09
CA LYS A 302 -14.12 -8.51 -9.36
C LYS A 302 -13.61 -9.26 -8.12
N ARG A 303 -13.70 -8.64 -6.93
CA ARG A 303 -13.41 -9.29 -5.65
C ARG A 303 -14.30 -10.52 -5.45
N ASP A 304 -15.60 -10.34 -5.66
CA ASP A 304 -16.58 -11.39 -5.43
C ASP A 304 -16.36 -12.55 -6.42
N LEU A 305 -16.16 -12.27 -7.71
CA LEU A 305 -15.82 -13.26 -8.73
C LEU A 305 -14.59 -14.08 -8.35
N LEU A 306 -13.48 -13.41 -7.97
CA LEU A 306 -12.24 -14.12 -7.63
C LEU A 306 -12.38 -14.88 -6.31
N SER A 307 -13.02 -14.29 -5.28
CA SER A 307 -13.19 -14.92 -3.96
C SER A 307 -14.05 -16.18 -4.05
N GLU A 308 -15.18 -16.13 -4.77
CA GLU A 308 -16.05 -17.28 -5.00
C GLU A 308 -15.33 -18.37 -5.81
N GLY A 309 -14.55 -17.96 -6.83
CA GLY A 309 -13.75 -18.86 -7.64
C GLY A 309 -12.68 -19.59 -6.84
N LEU A 310 -11.97 -18.89 -5.95
CA LEU A 310 -10.96 -19.45 -5.06
C LEU A 310 -11.59 -20.40 -4.03
N ALA A 311 -12.72 -20.02 -3.42
CA ALA A 311 -13.45 -20.89 -2.51
C ALA A 311 -13.92 -22.18 -3.21
N ALA A 312 -14.43 -22.07 -4.43
CA ALA A 312 -14.83 -23.22 -5.25
C ALA A 312 -13.64 -24.11 -5.69
N ALA A 313 -12.43 -23.56 -5.71
CA ALA A 313 -11.18 -24.28 -5.95
C ALA A 313 -10.60 -24.92 -4.68
N GLY A 314 -11.23 -24.73 -3.51
CA GLY A 314 -10.83 -25.34 -2.23
C GLY A 314 -9.97 -24.49 -1.32
N PHE A 315 -9.70 -23.23 -1.66
CA PHE A 315 -8.97 -22.32 -0.79
C PHE A 315 -9.84 -21.84 0.39
N GLY A 316 -9.23 -21.64 1.56
CA GLY A 316 -9.83 -20.87 2.64
C GLY A 316 -9.74 -19.37 2.34
N VAL A 317 -10.83 -18.72 1.99
CA VAL A 317 -10.83 -17.32 1.57
C VAL A 317 -11.07 -16.39 2.76
N HIS A 318 -10.18 -15.42 2.94
CA HIS A 318 -10.39 -14.29 3.83
C HIS A 318 -10.91 -13.11 3.00
N ARG A 319 -12.22 -12.80 3.17
CA ARG A 319 -12.90 -11.80 2.32
C ARG A 319 -12.38 -10.39 2.65
N PRO A 320 -11.78 -9.67 1.68
CA PRO A 320 -11.27 -8.33 1.92
C PRO A 320 -12.41 -7.30 1.94
N ALA A 321 -12.35 -6.38 2.90
CA ALA A 321 -13.23 -5.20 2.97
C ALA A 321 -12.68 -4.00 2.17
N GLY A 322 -11.42 -4.07 1.75
CA GLY A 322 -10.79 -3.01 0.94
C GLY A 322 -9.62 -3.51 0.12
N THR A 323 -8.93 -2.59 -0.55
CA THR A 323 -7.84 -2.81 -1.50
C THR A 323 -8.29 -3.51 -2.80
N TYR A 324 -7.39 -4.22 -3.46
CA TYR A 324 -7.72 -5.12 -4.59
C TYR A 324 -6.97 -6.47 -4.46
N PHE A 325 -6.72 -6.88 -3.22
CA PHE A 325 -6.11 -8.16 -2.90
C PHE A 325 -7.05 -9.03 -2.10
N VAL A 326 -6.94 -10.34 -2.31
CA VAL A 326 -7.54 -11.37 -1.47
C VAL A 326 -6.44 -12.27 -0.93
N THR A 327 -6.42 -12.48 0.38
CA THR A 327 -5.56 -13.44 1.05
C THR A 327 -6.33 -14.73 1.25
N THR A 328 -5.67 -15.86 0.96
CA THR A 328 -6.25 -17.20 1.08
C THR A 328 -5.38 -18.11 1.91
N ASP A 329 -6.01 -19.04 2.60
CA ASP A 329 -5.40 -20.15 3.33
C ASP A 329 -5.32 -21.37 2.42
N ILE A 330 -4.14 -21.97 2.29
CA ILE A 330 -3.89 -23.17 1.46
C ILE A 330 -4.01 -24.49 2.24
N ARG A 331 -4.19 -24.43 3.56
CA ARG A 331 -4.34 -25.64 4.41
C ARG A 331 -5.52 -26.53 4.00
N PRO A 332 -6.67 -26.00 3.58
CA PRO A 332 -7.75 -26.83 3.04
C PRO A 332 -7.37 -27.63 1.79
N LEU A 333 -6.32 -27.22 1.07
CA LEU A 333 -5.75 -27.94 -0.08
C LEU A 333 -4.68 -28.98 0.32
N GLY A 334 -4.43 -29.16 1.63
CA GLY A 334 -3.38 -30.04 2.15
C GLY A 334 -1.97 -29.44 2.11
N GLU A 335 -1.85 -28.14 1.86
CA GLU A 335 -0.59 -27.40 1.74
C GLU A 335 -0.35 -26.51 2.96
N THR A 336 0.91 -26.29 3.35
CA THR A 336 1.24 -25.44 4.52
C THR A 336 2.37 -24.46 4.24
N ASP A 337 3.05 -24.58 3.10
CA ASP A 337 4.16 -23.72 2.68
C ASP A 337 3.76 -22.90 1.44
N GLY A 338 3.41 -21.63 1.66
CA GLY A 338 3.03 -20.69 0.62
C GLY A 338 4.13 -20.44 -0.41
N PHE A 339 5.42 -20.50 -0.04
CA PHE A 339 6.52 -20.37 -1.01
C PHE A 339 6.57 -21.54 -1.97
N ALA A 340 6.57 -22.76 -1.44
CA ALA A 340 6.57 -23.97 -2.25
C ALA A 340 5.31 -24.02 -3.13
N PHE A 341 4.15 -23.70 -2.56
CA PHE A 341 2.88 -23.65 -3.28
C PHE A 341 2.91 -22.62 -4.43
N CYS A 342 3.30 -21.38 -4.19
CA CYS A 342 3.33 -20.33 -5.22
C CYS A 342 4.33 -20.64 -6.35
N ARG A 343 5.45 -21.31 -6.06
CA ARG A 343 6.41 -21.74 -7.08
C ARG A 343 5.88 -22.88 -7.94
N ALA A 344 5.07 -23.78 -7.38
CA ALA A 344 4.46 -24.88 -8.10
C ALA A 344 3.17 -24.50 -8.85
N LEU A 345 2.48 -23.44 -8.41
CA LEU A 345 1.17 -23.03 -8.92
C LEU A 345 1.15 -22.75 -10.44
N PRO A 346 2.18 -22.14 -11.05
CA PRO A 346 2.25 -21.93 -12.49
C PRO A 346 2.20 -23.22 -13.30
N GLU A 347 2.89 -24.28 -12.87
CA GLU A 347 2.88 -25.59 -13.54
C GLU A 347 1.56 -26.35 -13.27
N ARG A 348 1.02 -26.23 -12.05
CA ARG A 348 -0.20 -26.95 -11.62
C ARG A 348 -1.48 -26.33 -12.19
N ALA A 349 -1.52 -25.00 -12.32
CA ALA A 349 -2.74 -24.28 -12.71
C ALA A 349 -2.52 -23.14 -13.71
N GLY A 350 -1.28 -22.82 -14.11
CA GLY A 350 -1.01 -21.70 -15.02
C GLY A 350 -1.39 -20.33 -14.44
N VAL A 351 -1.28 -20.16 -13.12
CA VAL A 351 -1.57 -18.92 -12.39
C VAL A 351 -0.42 -18.60 -11.44
N VAL A 352 -0.10 -17.34 -11.26
CA VAL A 352 0.91 -16.85 -10.31
C VAL A 352 0.24 -16.07 -9.19
N ALA A 353 0.65 -16.33 -7.96
CA ALA A 353 0.24 -15.64 -6.73
C ALA A 353 1.48 -15.25 -5.89
N ILE A 354 1.30 -14.57 -4.77
CA ILE A 354 2.40 -14.16 -3.86
C ILE A 354 2.25 -14.89 -2.52
N PRO A 355 3.33 -15.53 -2.01
CA PRO A 355 3.31 -16.12 -0.67
C PRO A 355 3.30 -15.00 0.38
N ASN A 356 2.36 -15.04 1.34
CA ASN A 356 2.22 -13.97 2.33
C ASN A 356 3.37 -13.92 3.35
N ALA A 357 4.08 -15.02 3.57
CA ALA A 357 5.20 -15.07 4.50
C ALA A 357 6.30 -14.03 4.21
N VAL A 358 6.37 -13.48 2.98
CA VAL A 358 7.31 -12.40 2.63
C VAL A 358 6.97 -11.06 3.28
N PHE A 359 5.73 -10.90 3.75
CA PHE A 359 5.21 -9.68 4.37
C PHE A 359 5.23 -9.73 5.90
N TYR A 360 5.83 -10.78 6.48
CA TYR A 360 5.89 -11.00 7.92
C TYR A 360 7.34 -11.01 8.41
N ASP A 361 7.58 -10.42 9.58
CA ASP A 361 8.76 -10.73 10.40
C ASP A 361 8.58 -12.12 11.04
N HIS A 362 7.37 -12.41 11.56
CA HIS A 362 6.98 -13.74 12.04
C HIS A 362 6.52 -14.62 10.88
N ARG A 363 7.47 -15.09 10.06
CA ARG A 363 7.18 -15.78 8.78
C ARG A 363 6.30 -17.02 8.92
N GLU A 364 6.36 -17.68 10.06
CA GLU A 364 5.52 -18.85 10.41
C GLU A 364 4.03 -18.50 10.43
N GLU A 365 3.67 -17.29 10.87
CA GLU A 365 2.29 -16.80 10.87
C GLU A 365 1.75 -16.61 9.45
N GLY A 366 2.62 -16.21 8.52
CA GLY A 366 2.28 -16.02 7.11
C GLY A 366 2.41 -17.26 6.23
N ALA A 367 3.03 -18.35 6.75
CA ALA A 367 3.41 -19.51 5.95
C ALA A 367 2.25 -20.15 5.15
N PRO A 368 1.02 -20.33 5.73
CA PRO A 368 -0.07 -20.97 5.00
C PRO A 368 -0.89 -20.01 4.14
N PHE A 369 -0.50 -18.74 4.04
CA PHE A 369 -1.30 -17.75 3.32
C PHE A 369 -0.68 -17.36 1.99
N VAL A 370 -1.57 -17.13 1.01
CA VAL A 370 -1.22 -16.73 -0.35
C VAL A 370 -2.13 -15.58 -0.79
N ARG A 371 -1.54 -14.54 -1.43
CA ARG A 371 -2.25 -13.37 -1.90
C ARG A 371 -2.47 -13.41 -3.41
N PHE A 372 -3.70 -13.12 -3.84
CA PHE A 372 -4.09 -12.88 -5.23
C PHE A 372 -4.58 -11.44 -5.41
N ALA A 373 -4.35 -10.86 -6.59
CA ALA A 373 -4.84 -9.54 -6.96
C ALA A 373 -6.03 -9.65 -7.93
N PHE A 374 -7.11 -8.92 -7.65
CA PHE A 374 -8.30 -8.89 -8.52
C PHE A 374 -8.45 -7.59 -9.34
N CYS A 375 -7.42 -6.75 -9.38
CA CYS A 375 -7.40 -5.55 -10.23
C CYS A 375 -7.10 -5.85 -11.71
N LYS A 376 -7.59 -6.96 -12.24
CA LYS A 376 -7.42 -7.40 -13.61
C LYS A 376 -8.74 -7.31 -14.38
N ARG A 377 -8.68 -7.42 -15.71
CA ARG A 377 -9.90 -7.53 -16.52
C ARG A 377 -10.70 -8.76 -16.11
N VAL A 378 -12.03 -8.67 -16.26
CA VAL A 378 -12.95 -9.74 -15.86
C VAL A 378 -12.68 -11.04 -16.61
N ASP A 379 -12.35 -10.97 -17.91
CA ASP A 379 -12.00 -12.14 -18.72
C ASP A 379 -10.74 -12.84 -18.21
N VAL A 380 -9.73 -12.09 -17.77
CA VAL A 380 -8.50 -12.63 -17.18
C VAL A 380 -8.78 -13.30 -15.82
N LEU A 381 -9.63 -12.67 -14.98
CA LEU A 381 -10.03 -13.26 -13.70
C LEU A 381 -10.83 -14.53 -13.88
N GLN A 382 -11.78 -14.55 -14.82
CA GLN A 382 -12.60 -15.75 -15.12
C GLN A 382 -11.72 -16.91 -15.59
N GLU A 383 -10.80 -16.65 -16.51
CA GLU A 383 -9.86 -17.67 -16.98
C GLU A 383 -8.97 -18.20 -15.84
N ALA A 384 -8.49 -17.31 -14.95
CA ALA A 384 -7.69 -17.71 -13.80
C ALA A 384 -8.50 -18.59 -12.84
N VAL A 385 -9.75 -18.24 -12.56
CA VAL A 385 -10.68 -19.05 -11.74
C VAL A 385 -10.91 -20.43 -12.36
N ASP A 386 -11.14 -20.50 -13.68
CA ASP A 386 -11.38 -21.78 -14.35
C ASP A 386 -10.14 -22.70 -14.34
N ARG A 387 -8.95 -22.10 -14.38
CA ARG A 387 -7.68 -22.82 -14.22
C ARG A 387 -7.50 -23.31 -12.78
N LEU A 388 -7.74 -22.47 -11.78
CA LEU A 388 -7.57 -22.80 -10.36
C LEU A 388 -8.53 -23.92 -9.90
N LYS A 389 -9.76 -23.98 -10.41
CA LYS A 389 -10.73 -25.06 -10.13
C LYS A 389 -10.24 -26.45 -10.53
N ARG A 390 -9.19 -26.54 -11.34
CA ARG A 390 -8.58 -27.84 -11.72
C ARG A 390 -7.68 -28.39 -10.62
N LEU A 391 -7.20 -27.56 -9.68
CA LEU A 391 -6.37 -28.00 -8.56
C LEU A 391 -7.07 -28.98 -7.63
N GLY A 392 -8.37 -28.81 -7.38
CA GLY A 392 -9.18 -29.65 -6.49
C GLY A 392 -9.75 -30.94 -7.14
N ARG A 393 -9.34 -31.26 -8.37
CA ARG A 393 -9.85 -32.42 -9.12
C ARG A 393 -8.84 -33.57 -9.26
N VAL A 394 -7.81 -33.59 -8.40
CA VAL A 394 -6.83 -34.71 -8.35
C VAL A 394 -7.18 -35.65 -7.20
#